data_1b88840395d722e827f9a47151111503
#
_entry.id   1b88840395d722e827f9a47151111503
#
_cell.length_a   1.000
_cell.length_b   1.000
_cell.length_c   1.000
_cell.angle_alpha   90.00
_cell.angle_beta   90.00
_cell.angle_gamma   90.00
#
_symmetry.space_group_name_H-M   'P 1'
#
loop_
_entity.id
_entity.type
_entity.pdbx_description
1 polymer ?
#
loop_
_entity_poly.entity_id
_entity_poly.type
_entity_poly.pdbx_seq_one_letter_code
_entity_poly.pdbx_strand_id
1 'polypeptide(L)'
;MRYIRKLYDRDIALDRAMIPLGSCTMKLNATSEMLPVGWAEFSEIHPFTPKNQVKGYLQMIGELENMLVEVTGYSAISLQPNAGSQGEYAGLLAIDAYHKSNNQPNRNICLIPESAHGTNPASAQMAGMKVVPVKCDKSGNIDLEDLDQKANNYSDNLSSIMITYPSTHGVFESTVNKVCEIVHSHGGRVYIDGANFNAMVNLCKPGKFGGDVSHLNLHKTFCIPHGGGGPGVGPIGVVDDLKKFLPGDPLKVDQAHSCGPISGTNYGSASILPISWMYIKMMGDSSLKLATQVALLNANYIAKKLKGHYKILYTGQNDMIAHECILDIRPFKDTANIEADDIAKRLIDYGFHAPTMSFPVPGTLMIEPTESESKAEIDRFINAMVSIRKEIEEIENNAACLLYTSPSPRDRIA
;
A
#
# COMPACT_ATOMS: atom_id res chain seq x y z
N MET A 1 -4.90 -20.11 -32.35
CA MET A 1 -5.69 -18.93 -31.96
C MET A 1 -6.94 -19.28 -31.13
N ARG A 2 -7.91 -20.12 -31.66
CA ARG A 2 -9.15 -20.44 -30.93
C ARG A 2 -8.90 -21.08 -29.55
N TYR A 3 -7.96 -22.03 -29.46
CA TYR A 3 -7.59 -22.68 -28.19
C TYR A 3 -6.98 -21.69 -27.20
N ILE A 4 -6.03 -20.83 -27.63
CA ILE A 4 -5.43 -19.79 -26.81
C ILE A 4 -6.50 -18.82 -26.31
N ARG A 5 -7.44 -18.40 -27.17
CA ARG A 5 -8.55 -17.52 -26.77
C ARG A 5 -9.44 -18.17 -25.71
N LYS A 6 -9.75 -19.48 -25.88
CA LYS A 6 -10.52 -20.22 -24.90
C LYS A 6 -9.84 -20.30 -23.52
N LEU A 7 -8.50 -20.44 -23.49
CA LEU A 7 -7.74 -20.40 -22.24
C LEU A 7 -7.73 -19.00 -21.65
N TYR A 8 -7.43 -18.00 -22.48
CA TYR A 8 -7.42 -16.59 -22.09
C TYR A 8 -8.76 -16.16 -21.48
N ASP A 9 -9.89 -16.57 -22.05
CA ASP A 9 -11.22 -16.21 -21.58
C ASP A 9 -11.59 -16.88 -20.22
N ARG A 10 -10.79 -17.85 -19.76
CA ARG A 10 -10.94 -18.50 -18.44
C ARG A 10 -10.05 -17.89 -17.38
N ASP A 11 -9.08 -17.07 -17.78
CA ASP A 11 -8.18 -16.41 -16.84
C ASP A 11 -8.91 -15.27 -16.11
N ILE A 12 -8.49 -15.03 -14.84
CA ILE A 12 -9.02 -13.93 -14.06
C ILE A 12 -8.23 -12.67 -14.43
N ALA A 13 -8.94 -11.63 -14.81
CA ALA A 13 -8.38 -10.33 -15.18
C ALA A 13 -9.28 -9.20 -14.69
N LEU A 14 -8.72 -8.02 -14.46
CA LEU A 14 -9.45 -6.85 -13.93
C LEU A 14 -10.61 -6.39 -14.81
N ASP A 15 -10.58 -6.68 -16.12
CA ASP A 15 -11.67 -6.38 -17.04
C ASP A 15 -12.82 -7.41 -16.98
N ARG A 16 -12.72 -8.44 -16.15
CA ARG A 16 -13.70 -9.53 -16.01
C ARG A 16 -14.22 -9.70 -14.60
N ALA A 17 -13.39 -9.47 -13.60
CA ALA A 17 -13.75 -9.63 -12.21
C ALA A 17 -12.89 -8.74 -11.30
N MET A 18 -13.44 -8.39 -10.15
CA MET A 18 -12.71 -7.77 -9.09
C MET A 18 -11.55 -8.66 -8.62
N ILE A 19 -10.39 -8.06 -8.40
CA ILE A 19 -9.24 -8.69 -7.73
C ILE A 19 -9.10 -8.04 -6.36
N PRO A 20 -9.68 -8.61 -5.29
CA PRO A 20 -9.85 -7.95 -3.99
C PRO A 20 -8.61 -8.09 -3.09
N LEU A 21 -7.40 -7.96 -3.66
CA LEU A 21 -6.15 -8.11 -2.91
C LEU A 21 -5.94 -6.95 -1.94
N GLY A 22 -6.14 -7.21 -0.66
CA GLY A 22 -5.80 -6.25 0.41
C GLY A 22 -4.31 -5.98 0.47
N SER A 23 -3.96 -4.74 0.84
CA SER A 23 -2.59 -4.22 0.85
C SER A 23 -1.90 -4.15 -0.53
N CYS A 24 -2.62 -4.48 -1.60
CA CYS A 24 -2.11 -4.51 -2.97
C CYS A 24 -3.17 -3.99 -3.93
N THR A 25 -3.50 -2.70 -3.86
CA THR A 25 -4.55 -2.04 -4.64
C THR A 25 -4.57 -2.46 -6.11
N MET A 26 -5.60 -3.18 -6.52
CA MET A 26 -5.77 -3.66 -7.89
C MET A 26 -6.88 -2.87 -8.58
N LYS A 27 -6.54 -1.71 -9.13
CA LYS A 27 -7.48 -0.86 -9.85
C LYS A 27 -7.63 -1.29 -11.31
N LEU A 28 -8.85 -1.23 -11.82
CA LEU A 28 -9.08 -1.22 -13.26
C LEU A 28 -8.69 0.15 -13.82
N ASN A 29 -7.70 0.16 -14.70
CA ASN A 29 -7.14 1.39 -15.27
C ASN A 29 -7.80 1.74 -16.61
N ALA A 30 -7.96 3.03 -16.89
CA ALA A 30 -8.39 3.48 -18.20
C ALA A 30 -7.25 3.33 -19.23
N THR A 31 -7.58 2.80 -20.42
CA THR A 31 -6.60 2.67 -21.52
C THR A 31 -5.96 3.99 -21.90
N SER A 32 -6.71 5.10 -21.81
CA SER A 32 -6.24 6.46 -22.09
C SER A 32 -5.08 6.91 -21.21
N GLU A 33 -5.00 6.43 -19.97
CA GLU A 33 -3.89 6.74 -19.04
C GLU A 33 -2.57 6.11 -19.52
N MET A 34 -2.65 4.98 -20.21
CA MET A 34 -1.48 4.23 -20.68
C MET A 34 -1.02 4.65 -22.07
N LEU A 35 -1.85 5.33 -22.86
CA LEU A 35 -1.51 5.74 -24.23
C LEU A 35 -0.18 6.50 -24.35
N PRO A 36 0.15 7.46 -23.47
CA PRO A 36 1.39 8.23 -23.57
C PRO A 36 2.65 7.38 -23.47
N VAL A 37 2.61 6.24 -22.79
CA VAL A 37 3.78 5.35 -22.65
C VAL A 37 4.29 4.84 -24.01
N GLY A 38 3.39 4.71 -25.00
CA GLY A 38 3.72 4.27 -26.36
C GLY A 38 4.15 5.39 -27.30
N TRP A 39 4.10 6.65 -26.89
CA TRP A 39 4.52 7.76 -27.75
C TRP A 39 6.05 7.83 -27.82
N ALA A 40 6.60 8.02 -29.02
CA ALA A 40 8.04 8.06 -29.25
C ALA A 40 8.75 9.12 -28.38
N GLU A 41 8.08 10.24 -28.14
CA GLU A 41 8.55 11.34 -27.30
C GLU A 41 8.74 10.95 -25.83
N PHE A 42 8.15 9.84 -25.37
CA PHE A 42 8.34 9.28 -24.02
C PHE A 42 9.11 7.97 -24.05
N SER A 43 8.83 7.08 -25.02
CA SER A 43 9.38 5.72 -25.03
C SER A 43 10.81 5.62 -25.58
N GLU A 44 11.24 6.56 -26.42
CA GLU A 44 12.54 6.53 -27.09
C GLU A 44 13.59 7.44 -26.44
N ILE A 45 13.32 7.96 -25.23
CA ILE A 45 14.25 8.82 -24.49
C ILE A 45 15.20 7.97 -23.65
N HIS A 46 16.51 8.16 -23.86
CA HIS A 46 17.51 7.57 -22.98
C HIS A 46 17.55 8.30 -21.63
N PRO A 47 17.70 7.61 -20.49
CA PRO A 47 17.70 8.23 -19.14
C PRO A 47 18.73 9.36 -18.95
N PHE A 48 19.84 9.32 -19.67
CA PHE A 48 20.91 10.30 -19.59
C PHE A 48 20.95 11.27 -20.79
N THR A 49 19.83 11.43 -21.50
CA THR A 49 19.71 12.45 -22.53
C THR A 49 19.94 13.86 -21.95
N PRO A 50 20.68 14.73 -22.62
CA PRO A 50 20.91 16.09 -22.13
C PRO A 50 19.61 16.85 -21.86
N LYS A 51 19.53 17.52 -20.71
CA LYS A 51 18.31 18.18 -20.20
C LYS A 51 17.67 19.16 -21.20
N ASN A 52 18.47 19.83 -22.04
CA ASN A 52 17.99 20.76 -23.05
C ASN A 52 17.24 20.09 -24.22
N GLN A 53 17.39 18.76 -24.38
CA GLN A 53 16.72 17.97 -25.42
C GLN A 53 15.45 17.28 -24.93
N VAL A 54 15.18 17.29 -23.62
CA VAL A 54 14.05 16.57 -22.98
C VAL A 54 13.18 17.50 -22.12
N LYS A 55 13.04 18.77 -22.51
CA LYS A 55 12.34 19.79 -21.73
C LYS A 55 10.89 19.41 -21.41
N GLY A 56 10.14 18.87 -22.39
CA GLY A 56 8.75 18.45 -22.20
C GLY A 56 8.61 17.31 -21.20
N TYR A 57 9.54 16.34 -21.26
CA TYR A 57 9.57 15.24 -20.30
C TYR A 57 9.87 15.72 -18.87
N LEU A 58 10.84 16.62 -18.71
CA LEU A 58 11.17 17.22 -17.42
C LEU A 58 10.02 18.09 -16.89
N GLN A 59 9.27 18.75 -17.75
CA GLN A 59 8.07 19.47 -17.37
C GLN A 59 7.02 18.52 -16.81
N MET A 60 6.72 17.41 -17.49
CA MET A 60 5.79 16.38 -17.04
C MET A 60 6.20 15.82 -15.66
N ILE A 61 7.50 15.53 -15.48
CA ILE A 61 8.04 15.06 -14.18
C ILE A 61 7.82 16.11 -13.10
N GLY A 62 8.18 17.36 -13.33
CA GLY A 62 7.99 18.45 -12.37
C GLY A 62 6.51 18.69 -12.02
N GLU A 63 5.62 18.56 -12.99
CA GLU A 63 4.18 18.62 -12.75
C GLU A 63 3.72 17.44 -11.87
N LEU A 64 4.19 16.21 -12.11
CA LEU A 64 3.86 15.05 -11.30
C LEU A 64 4.39 15.21 -9.86
N GLU A 65 5.64 15.65 -9.68
CA GLU A 65 6.19 15.93 -8.36
C GLU A 65 5.35 16.97 -7.60
N ASN A 66 4.94 18.06 -8.24
CA ASN A 66 4.10 19.09 -7.64
C ASN A 66 2.71 18.55 -7.26
N MET A 67 2.09 17.72 -8.10
CA MET A 67 0.80 17.09 -7.78
C MET A 67 0.93 16.16 -6.56
N LEU A 68 2.01 15.39 -6.47
CA LEU A 68 2.27 14.53 -5.32
C LEU A 68 2.58 15.32 -4.05
N VAL A 69 3.30 16.44 -4.15
CA VAL A 69 3.49 17.40 -3.04
C VAL A 69 2.12 17.89 -2.53
N GLU A 70 1.23 18.30 -3.43
CA GLU A 70 -0.09 18.80 -3.07
C GLU A 70 -0.94 17.73 -2.38
N VAL A 71 -0.94 16.52 -2.91
CA VAL A 71 -1.72 15.40 -2.36
C VAL A 71 -1.21 14.96 -0.99
N THR A 72 0.10 14.96 -0.76
CA THR A 72 0.71 14.46 0.48
C THR A 72 0.95 15.51 1.54
N GLY A 73 1.02 16.79 1.14
CA GLY A 73 1.34 17.93 2.02
C GLY A 73 2.81 18.02 2.42
N TYR A 74 3.69 17.27 1.77
CA TYR A 74 5.15 17.39 1.93
C TYR A 74 5.70 18.60 1.19
N SER A 75 6.98 18.89 1.42
CA SER A 75 7.67 20.03 0.81
C SER A 75 8.42 19.67 -0.46
N ALA A 76 8.77 18.41 -0.63
CA ALA A 76 9.43 17.89 -1.82
C ALA A 76 9.16 16.40 -2.02
N ILE A 77 9.23 15.97 -3.27
CA ILE A 77 9.10 14.57 -3.71
C ILE A 77 10.34 14.18 -4.51
N SER A 78 10.77 12.93 -4.39
CA SER A 78 11.73 12.30 -5.30
C SER A 78 11.09 11.10 -5.97
N LEU A 79 11.13 11.06 -7.30
CA LEU A 79 10.62 9.95 -8.13
C LEU A 79 11.70 8.90 -8.43
N GLN A 80 12.85 8.98 -7.77
CA GLN A 80 13.97 8.09 -8.05
C GLN A 80 13.75 6.62 -7.64
N PRO A 81 13.11 6.28 -6.51
CA PRO A 81 12.93 4.88 -6.12
C PRO A 81 12.03 4.10 -7.08
N ASN A 82 12.46 2.88 -7.48
CA ASN A 82 11.77 2.01 -8.43
C ASN A 82 10.68 1.13 -7.80
N ALA A 83 10.60 1.09 -6.48
CA ALA A 83 9.67 0.23 -5.76
C ALA A 83 9.37 0.83 -4.38
N GLY A 84 8.30 0.35 -3.71
CA GLY A 84 7.99 0.75 -2.36
C GLY A 84 9.13 0.51 -1.38
N SER A 85 9.73 -0.68 -1.41
CA SER A 85 10.89 -1.02 -0.55
C SER A 85 12.12 -0.14 -0.80
N GLN A 86 12.34 0.29 -2.04
CA GLN A 86 13.37 1.30 -2.31
C GLN A 86 12.99 2.69 -1.77
N GLY A 87 11.70 3.04 -1.80
CA GLY A 87 11.18 4.24 -1.16
C GLY A 87 11.38 4.20 0.36
N GLU A 88 11.09 3.06 1.00
CA GLU A 88 11.36 2.85 2.42
C GLU A 88 12.85 3.07 2.73
N TYR A 89 13.72 2.41 2.00
CA TYR A 89 15.16 2.53 2.17
C TYR A 89 15.65 3.97 1.95
N ALA A 90 15.21 4.63 0.88
CA ALA A 90 15.57 6.02 0.58
C ALA A 90 15.14 6.99 1.68
N GLY A 91 13.93 6.84 2.20
CA GLY A 91 13.41 7.68 3.27
C GLY A 91 14.19 7.52 4.58
N LEU A 92 14.54 6.29 4.94
CA LEU A 92 15.35 6.01 6.14
C LEU A 92 16.78 6.53 5.99
N LEU A 93 17.38 6.42 4.80
CA LEU A 93 18.69 7.03 4.53
C LEU A 93 18.64 8.57 4.60
N ALA A 94 17.54 9.21 4.15
CA ALA A 94 17.37 10.64 4.28
C ALA A 94 17.29 11.07 5.77
N ILE A 95 16.61 10.29 6.61
CA ILE A 95 16.57 10.50 8.06
C ILE A 95 17.95 10.32 8.69
N ASP A 96 18.69 9.28 8.32
CA ASP A 96 20.05 9.02 8.81
C ASP A 96 21.02 10.17 8.43
N ALA A 97 20.96 10.61 7.16
CA ALA A 97 21.73 11.74 6.67
C ALA A 97 21.38 13.05 7.43
N TYR A 98 20.12 13.26 7.75
CA TYR A 98 19.67 14.38 8.58
C TYR A 98 20.30 14.32 9.96
N HIS A 99 20.22 13.19 10.67
CA HIS A 99 20.81 13.05 12.00
C HIS A 99 22.33 13.25 11.99
N LYS A 100 23.02 12.66 11.02
CA LYS A 100 24.47 12.84 10.83
C LYS A 100 24.84 14.30 10.59
N SER A 101 24.06 15.03 9.79
CA SER A 101 24.30 16.46 9.52
C SER A 101 24.10 17.36 10.76
N ASN A 102 23.31 16.89 11.73
CA ASN A 102 23.07 17.55 13.00
C ASN A 102 24.02 17.06 14.12
N ASN A 103 25.14 16.43 13.76
CA ASN A 103 26.11 15.85 14.70
C ASN A 103 25.51 14.81 15.66
N GLN A 104 24.52 14.03 15.19
CA GLN A 104 23.84 12.98 15.94
C GLN A 104 24.00 11.59 15.26
N PRO A 105 25.22 11.13 14.93
CA PRO A 105 25.44 9.87 14.20
C PRO A 105 25.02 8.61 14.99
N ASN A 106 24.81 8.75 16.30
CA ASN A 106 24.41 7.65 17.19
C ASN A 106 22.91 7.36 17.15
N ARG A 107 22.09 8.21 16.50
CA ARG A 107 20.66 7.96 16.33
C ARG A 107 20.42 6.88 15.30
N ASN A 108 20.30 5.62 15.75
CA ASN A 108 20.17 4.45 14.90
C ASN A 108 19.06 3.48 15.34
N ILE A 109 18.22 3.86 16.30
CA ILE A 109 17.08 3.07 16.73
C ILE A 109 15.86 3.44 15.87
N CYS A 110 15.23 2.43 15.27
CA CYS A 110 13.95 2.56 14.57
C CYS A 110 12.87 1.81 15.34
N LEU A 111 11.87 2.53 15.85
CA LEU A 111 10.68 1.94 16.47
C LEU A 111 9.76 1.44 15.36
N ILE A 112 9.22 0.23 15.50
CA ILE A 112 8.30 -0.34 14.50
C ILE A 112 7.17 -1.04 15.22
N PRO A 113 5.90 -0.60 15.06
CA PRO A 113 4.74 -1.29 15.61
C PRO A 113 4.61 -2.71 15.08
N GLU A 114 4.12 -3.63 15.91
CA GLU A 114 3.82 -5.02 15.52
C GLU A 114 2.82 -5.11 14.35
N SER A 115 2.01 -4.07 14.16
CA SER A 115 1.09 -3.91 13.03
C SER A 115 1.74 -3.43 11.74
N ALA A 116 3.04 -3.11 11.72
CA ALA A 116 3.70 -2.60 10.52
C ALA A 116 3.85 -3.68 9.44
N HIS A 117 3.94 -3.25 8.18
CA HIS A 117 4.21 -4.16 7.08
C HIS A 117 5.58 -4.85 7.26
N GLY A 118 5.67 -6.13 6.90
CA GLY A 118 6.88 -6.94 7.09
C GLY A 118 8.15 -6.42 6.38
N THR A 119 8.01 -5.54 5.38
CA THR A 119 9.13 -4.88 4.70
C THR A 119 9.78 -3.78 5.55
N ASN A 120 9.03 -3.16 6.47
CA ASN A 120 9.54 -2.04 7.27
C ASN A 120 10.76 -2.43 8.13
N PRO A 121 10.72 -3.53 8.93
CA PRO A 121 11.90 -3.95 9.68
C PRO A 121 13.09 -4.31 8.77
N ALA A 122 12.84 -4.92 7.60
CA ALA A 122 13.91 -5.26 6.65
C ALA A 122 14.58 -4.00 6.09
N SER A 123 13.80 -3.00 5.69
CA SER A 123 14.31 -1.72 5.18
C SER A 123 15.09 -0.95 6.25
N ALA A 124 14.63 -0.97 7.53
CA ALA A 124 15.33 -0.35 8.63
C ALA A 124 16.70 -1.02 8.88
N GLN A 125 16.76 -2.36 8.87
CA GLN A 125 18.01 -3.09 8.99
C GLN A 125 18.98 -2.82 7.84
N MET A 126 18.47 -2.74 6.59
CA MET A 126 19.27 -2.38 5.41
C MET A 126 19.86 -0.96 5.54
N ALA A 127 19.14 -0.04 6.14
CA ALA A 127 19.61 1.32 6.43
C ALA A 127 20.60 1.39 7.63
N GLY A 128 20.96 0.25 8.24
CA GLY A 128 21.87 0.17 9.37
C GLY A 128 21.23 0.48 10.72
N MET A 129 19.89 0.55 10.78
CA MET A 129 19.16 0.83 12.02
C MET A 129 18.87 -0.44 12.81
N LYS A 130 18.79 -0.30 14.14
CA LYS A 130 18.33 -1.35 15.05
C LYS A 130 16.82 -1.22 15.24
N VAL A 131 16.10 -2.29 14.94
CA VAL A 131 14.63 -2.34 15.09
C VAL A 131 14.26 -2.63 16.53
N VAL A 132 13.37 -1.83 17.09
CA VAL A 132 12.73 -2.05 18.38
C VAL A 132 11.22 -2.12 18.17
N PRO A 133 10.58 -3.29 18.42
CA PRO A 133 9.14 -3.44 18.22
C PRO A 133 8.36 -2.62 19.25
N VAL A 134 7.23 -2.06 18.83
CA VAL A 134 6.25 -1.39 19.68
C VAL A 134 4.97 -2.22 19.68
N LYS A 135 4.40 -2.47 20.84
CA LYS A 135 3.18 -3.26 20.99
C LYS A 135 1.97 -2.56 20.36
N CYS A 136 1.00 -3.36 19.99
CA CYS A 136 -0.35 -2.89 19.67
C CYS A 136 -1.34 -3.29 20.77
N ASP A 137 -2.37 -2.49 20.96
CA ASP A 137 -3.49 -2.80 21.85
C ASP A 137 -4.40 -3.90 21.26
N LYS A 138 -5.42 -4.32 22.02
CA LYS A 138 -6.37 -5.36 21.59
C LYS A 138 -7.22 -4.95 20.38
N SER A 139 -7.30 -3.65 20.08
CA SER A 139 -8.01 -3.08 18.94
C SER A 139 -7.11 -2.94 17.72
N GLY A 140 -5.81 -3.26 17.86
CA GLY A 140 -4.83 -3.17 16.78
C GLY A 140 -4.20 -1.79 16.59
N ASN A 141 -4.43 -0.85 17.53
CA ASN A 141 -3.77 0.45 17.53
C ASN A 141 -2.41 0.38 18.24
N ILE A 142 -1.54 1.34 17.96
CA ILE A 142 -0.25 1.45 18.66
C ILE A 142 -0.50 1.72 20.15
N ASP A 143 0.13 0.94 21.00
CA ASP A 143 0.12 1.14 22.47
C ASP A 143 0.98 2.37 22.81
N LEU A 144 0.31 3.47 23.18
CA LEU A 144 0.98 4.74 23.47
C LEU A 144 1.88 4.68 24.70
N GLU A 145 1.55 3.84 25.70
CA GLU A 145 2.37 3.71 26.91
C GLU A 145 3.67 2.98 26.59
N ASP A 146 3.58 1.87 25.84
CA ASP A 146 4.76 1.13 25.36
C ASP A 146 5.62 1.98 24.43
N LEU A 147 4.98 2.79 23.56
CA LEU A 147 5.68 3.72 22.68
C LEU A 147 6.45 4.78 23.47
N ASP A 148 5.79 5.46 24.39
CA ASP A 148 6.41 6.52 25.22
C ASP A 148 7.57 5.98 26.06
N GLN A 149 7.38 4.83 26.71
CA GLN A 149 8.44 4.16 27.46
C GLN A 149 9.65 3.84 26.58
N LYS A 150 9.44 3.32 25.37
CA LYS A 150 10.54 2.99 24.45
C LYS A 150 11.21 4.23 23.89
N ALA A 151 10.42 5.23 23.49
CA ALA A 151 10.97 6.51 23.02
C ALA A 151 11.84 7.18 24.09
N ASN A 152 11.40 7.14 25.35
CA ASN A 152 12.18 7.67 26.48
C ASN A 152 13.47 6.84 26.70
N ASN A 153 13.38 5.50 26.72
CA ASN A 153 14.53 4.62 26.96
C ASN A 153 15.61 4.76 25.89
N TYR A 154 15.24 5.12 24.67
CA TYR A 154 16.16 5.28 23.54
C TYR A 154 16.33 6.73 23.11
N SER A 155 15.94 7.71 23.92
CA SER A 155 15.86 9.13 23.55
C SER A 155 17.13 9.67 22.87
N ASP A 156 18.32 9.29 23.35
CA ASP A 156 19.60 9.70 22.76
C ASP A 156 19.94 9.03 21.43
N ASN A 157 19.32 7.87 21.16
CA ASN A 157 19.61 7.02 20.00
C ASN A 157 18.41 6.86 19.06
N LEU A 158 17.26 7.43 19.40
CA LEU A 158 16.05 7.34 18.60
C LEU A 158 16.23 8.05 17.27
N SER A 159 16.27 7.28 16.19
CA SER A 159 16.32 7.82 14.82
C SER A 159 14.93 8.10 14.29
N SER A 160 14.06 7.07 14.33
CA SER A 160 12.74 7.16 13.71
C SER A 160 11.76 6.17 14.30
N ILE A 161 10.49 6.37 13.95
CA ILE A 161 9.45 5.36 13.95
C ILE A 161 8.99 5.11 12.51
N MET A 162 8.66 3.86 12.15
CA MET A 162 7.95 3.56 10.89
C MET A 162 6.55 3.06 11.22
N ILE A 163 5.53 3.76 10.74
CA ILE A 163 4.12 3.38 10.91
C ILE A 163 3.43 3.30 9.57
N THR A 164 2.54 2.34 9.41
CA THR A 164 1.62 2.25 8.26
C THR A 164 0.34 3.01 8.58
N TYR A 165 -0.10 3.90 7.68
CA TYR A 165 -1.33 4.67 7.90
C TYR A 165 -2.17 4.82 6.62
N PRO A 166 -3.46 4.46 6.62
CA PRO A 166 -4.16 3.72 7.70
C PRO A 166 -3.43 2.44 8.08
N SER A 167 -3.66 1.92 9.29
CA SER A 167 -2.92 0.75 9.77
C SER A 167 -3.18 -0.48 8.90
N THR A 168 -2.26 -1.46 8.89
CA THR A 168 -2.45 -2.74 8.20
C THR A 168 -3.66 -3.53 8.71
N HIS A 169 -4.22 -3.14 9.86
CA HIS A 169 -5.48 -3.68 10.38
C HIS A 169 -6.72 -3.10 9.67
N GLY A 170 -6.55 -2.24 8.67
CA GLY A 170 -7.63 -1.63 7.90
C GLY A 170 -8.39 -0.55 8.66
N VAL A 171 -7.78 0.13 9.62
CA VAL A 171 -8.42 1.17 10.44
C VAL A 171 -7.59 2.45 10.50
N PHE A 172 -8.29 3.58 10.66
CA PHE A 172 -7.65 4.86 10.96
C PHE A 172 -7.37 4.95 12.46
N GLU A 173 -6.11 5.02 12.84
CA GLU A 173 -5.72 5.27 14.23
C GLU A 173 -5.97 6.74 14.58
N SER A 174 -6.92 6.98 15.48
CA SER A 174 -7.25 8.33 15.95
C SER A 174 -6.13 8.99 16.76
N THR A 175 -5.16 8.21 17.21
CA THR A 175 -4.03 8.65 18.05
C THR A 175 -2.76 8.95 17.26
N VAL A 176 -2.80 8.91 15.93
CA VAL A 176 -1.61 9.08 15.08
C VAL A 176 -0.84 10.38 15.37
N ASN A 177 -1.54 11.48 15.65
CA ASN A 177 -0.88 12.75 16.02
C ASN A 177 -0.07 12.62 17.31
N LYS A 178 -0.61 11.92 18.33
CA LYS A 178 0.10 11.66 19.59
C LYS A 178 1.33 10.78 19.38
N VAL A 179 1.23 9.78 18.49
CA VAL A 179 2.39 8.95 18.10
C VAL A 179 3.49 9.84 17.52
N CYS A 180 3.14 10.75 16.62
CA CYS A 180 4.11 11.70 16.04
C CYS A 180 4.72 12.63 17.12
N GLU A 181 3.89 13.19 17.99
CA GLU A 181 4.33 14.09 19.09
C GLU A 181 5.32 13.39 20.04
N ILE A 182 5.02 12.15 20.46
CA ILE A 182 5.93 11.38 21.33
C ILE A 182 7.28 11.20 20.66
N VAL A 183 7.33 10.77 19.41
CA VAL A 183 8.59 10.52 18.71
C VAL A 183 9.38 11.82 18.50
N HIS A 184 8.72 12.90 18.10
CA HIS A 184 9.36 14.21 17.92
C HIS A 184 9.91 14.78 19.23
N SER A 185 9.21 14.60 20.37
CA SER A 185 9.68 15.09 21.67
C SER A 185 10.99 14.45 22.13
N HIS A 186 11.30 13.25 21.62
CA HIS A 186 12.56 12.52 21.83
C HIS A 186 13.56 12.71 20.69
N GLY A 187 13.32 13.65 19.76
CA GLY A 187 14.22 13.98 18.65
C GLY A 187 14.25 12.98 17.50
N GLY A 188 13.36 11.98 17.51
CA GLY A 188 13.17 11.04 16.40
C GLY A 188 12.36 11.66 15.26
N ARG A 189 12.36 10.98 14.10
CA ARG A 189 11.58 11.33 12.92
C ARG A 189 10.47 10.32 12.65
N VAL A 190 9.38 10.77 12.04
CA VAL A 190 8.22 9.93 11.76
C VAL A 190 8.18 9.55 10.27
N TYR A 191 8.35 8.28 10.00
CA TYR A 191 8.18 7.69 8.69
C TYR A 191 6.78 7.09 8.58
N ILE A 192 5.98 7.59 7.63
CA ILE A 192 4.65 7.06 7.31
C ILE A 192 4.76 6.15 6.10
N ASP A 193 4.52 4.87 6.27
CA ASP A 193 4.33 3.96 5.15
C ASP A 193 2.99 4.27 4.48
N GLY A 194 3.08 4.96 3.35
CA GLY A 194 1.97 5.36 2.51
C GLY A 194 1.90 4.54 1.22
N ALA A 195 2.47 3.34 1.20
CA ALA A 195 2.47 2.46 0.03
C ALA A 195 1.07 2.32 -0.58
N ASN A 196 0.06 2.14 0.26
CA ASN A 196 -1.34 2.21 -0.13
C ASN A 196 -1.94 3.52 0.37
N PHE A 197 -2.10 4.47 -0.54
CA PHE A 197 -2.62 5.81 -0.26
C PHE A 197 -4.11 5.96 -0.58
N ASN A 198 -4.80 4.85 -0.87
CA ASN A 198 -6.16 4.83 -1.43
C ASN A 198 -7.23 5.41 -0.49
N ALA A 199 -6.96 5.41 0.82
CA ALA A 199 -7.86 5.99 1.83
C ALA A 199 -7.54 7.46 2.17
N MET A 200 -6.48 8.06 1.60
CA MET A 200 -5.98 9.36 2.05
C MET A 200 -6.04 10.48 1.01
N VAL A 201 -6.01 10.16 -0.28
CA VAL A 201 -5.93 11.18 -1.34
C VAL A 201 -7.01 12.24 -1.17
N ASN A 202 -6.59 13.49 -1.01
CA ASN A 202 -7.43 14.67 -0.80
C ASN A 202 -8.40 14.62 0.41
N LEU A 203 -8.21 13.66 1.33
CA LEU A 203 -8.91 13.59 2.63
C LEU A 203 -7.97 13.89 3.80
N CYS A 204 -6.76 13.35 3.80
CA CYS A 204 -5.75 13.70 4.79
C CYS A 204 -4.34 13.67 4.17
N LYS A 205 -3.46 14.49 4.73
CA LYS A 205 -2.11 14.72 4.20
C LYS A 205 -1.08 14.35 5.26
N PRO A 206 -0.25 13.30 5.08
CA PRO A 206 0.71 12.85 6.09
C PRO A 206 1.72 13.94 6.48
N GLY A 207 2.17 14.76 5.55
CA GLY A 207 3.03 15.91 5.86
C GLY A 207 2.37 17.01 6.71
N LYS A 208 1.06 16.91 7.02
CA LYS A 208 0.34 17.88 7.86
C LYS A 208 -0.07 17.33 9.22
N PHE A 209 -0.13 16.01 9.39
CA PHE A 209 -0.49 15.42 10.68
C PHE A 209 0.73 14.91 11.48
N GLY A 210 1.96 15.18 11.02
CA GLY A 210 3.19 14.89 11.77
C GLY A 210 4.11 13.87 11.10
N GLY A 211 3.83 13.41 9.88
CA GLY A 211 4.76 12.59 9.10
C GLY A 211 5.91 13.46 8.56
N ASP A 212 7.15 13.02 8.79
CA ASP A 212 8.34 13.68 8.25
C ASP A 212 8.70 13.15 6.86
N VAL A 213 8.50 11.86 6.64
CA VAL A 213 8.79 11.14 5.40
C VAL A 213 7.66 10.17 5.09
N SER A 214 7.33 10.02 3.82
CA SER A 214 6.50 8.90 3.32
C SER A 214 7.01 8.41 1.99
N HIS A 215 6.84 7.11 1.72
CA HIS A 215 6.82 6.64 0.35
C HIS A 215 5.39 6.40 -0.12
N LEU A 216 5.21 6.43 -1.42
CA LEU A 216 3.96 6.12 -2.11
C LEU A 216 4.25 5.02 -3.14
N ASN A 217 3.25 4.17 -3.42
CA ASN A 217 3.36 3.27 -4.56
C ASN A 217 2.45 3.75 -5.69
N LEU A 218 3.04 4.34 -6.74
CA LEU A 218 2.25 4.80 -7.89
C LEU A 218 1.56 3.65 -8.62
N HIS A 219 2.09 2.43 -8.49
CA HIS A 219 1.51 1.19 -8.99
C HIS A 219 0.40 0.61 -8.09
N LYS A 220 -0.07 1.37 -7.08
CA LYS A 220 -1.27 1.09 -6.28
C LYS A 220 -2.31 2.20 -6.52
N THR A 221 -2.22 3.26 -5.74
CA THR A 221 -3.22 4.35 -5.73
C THR A 221 -3.27 5.17 -7.02
N PHE A 222 -2.15 5.33 -7.73
CA PHE A 222 -2.02 6.20 -8.89
C PHE A 222 -1.93 5.48 -10.23
N CYS A 223 -2.61 4.33 -10.32
CA CYS A 223 -2.98 3.63 -11.55
C CYS A 223 -1.86 3.04 -12.42
N ILE A 224 -0.59 3.06 -12.02
CA ILE A 224 0.40 2.27 -12.74
C ILE A 224 0.03 0.78 -12.58
N PRO A 225 -0.15 0.01 -13.69
CA PRO A 225 -0.51 -1.40 -13.60
C PRO A 225 0.53 -2.21 -12.84
N HIS A 226 0.11 -3.14 -11.99
CA HIS A 226 1.02 -4.08 -11.32
C HIS A 226 1.72 -5.04 -12.30
N GLY A 227 1.11 -5.28 -13.49
CA GLY A 227 1.71 -5.98 -14.63
C GLY A 227 2.27 -7.37 -14.32
N GLY A 228 1.65 -8.12 -13.39
CA GLY A 228 2.16 -9.44 -13.00
C GLY A 228 3.55 -9.39 -12.35
N GLY A 229 3.87 -8.33 -11.60
CA GLY A 229 5.19 -8.06 -11.04
C GLY A 229 6.03 -7.09 -11.88
N GLY A 230 5.39 -6.35 -12.77
CA GLY A 230 6.01 -5.33 -13.63
C GLY A 230 6.58 -4.13 -12.87
N PRO A 231 7.13 -3.14 -13.61
CA PRO A 231 7.87 -2.05 -13.00
C PRO A 231 6.99 -1.26 -12.03
N GLY A 232 7.56 -0.92 -10.88
CA GLY A 232 6.96 -0.08 -9.88
C GLY A 232 7.60 1.30 -9.83
N VAL A 233 7.00 2.21 -9.08
CA VAL A 233 7.59 3.48 -8.67
C VAL A 233 7.21 3.73 -7.22
N GLY A 234 8.20 4.00 -6.38
CA GLY A 234 8.04 4.27 -4.95
C GLY A 234 8.53 5.65 -4.55
N PRO A 235 7.90 6.75 -5.02
CA PRO A 235 8.37 8.09 -4.69
C PRO A 235 8.41 8.30 -3.19
N ILE A 236 9.38 9.09 -2.73
CA ILE A 236 9.42 9.57 -1.34
C ILE A 236 9.09 11.05 -1.27
N GLY A 237 8.24 11.41 -0.29
CA GLY A 237 7.95 12.78 0.08
C GLY A 237 8.55 13.11 1.43
N VAL A 238 9.05 14.33 1.60
CA VAL A 238 9.70 14.77 2.83
C VAL A 238 9.30 16.18 3.21
N VAL A 239 9.35 16.48 4.52
CA VAL A 239 9.24 17.85 5.05
C VAL A 239 10.45 18.72 4.67
N ASP A 240 10.35 20.02 4.88
CA ASP A 240 11.31 21.00 4.35
C ASP A 240 12.74 20.79 4.82
N ASP A 241 12.95 20.48 6.08
CA ASP A 241 14.29 20.26 6.66
C ASP A 241 14.98 18.98 6.17
N LEU A 242 14.22 18.04 5.63
CA LEU A 242 14.73 16.81 5.01
C LEU A 242 14.97 16.92 3.50
N LYS A 243 14.51 17.99 2.85
CA LYS A 243 14.54 18.16 1.40
C LYS A 243 15.93 18.01 0.78
N LYS A 244 16.97 18.54 1.45
CA LYS A 244 18.35 18.46 0.97
C LYS A 244 18.95 17.05 1.04
N PHE A 245 18.31 16.13 1.77
CA PHE A 245 18.74 14.74 1.94
C PHE A 245 18.05 13.76 1.01
N LEU A 246 17.21 14.24 0.08
CA LEU A 246 16.62 13.40 -0.95
C LEU A 246 17.69 12.75 -1.85
N PRO A 247 17.36 11.61 -2.52
CA PRO A 247 18.28 10.93 -3.41
C PRO A 247 18.92 11.84 -4.43
N GLY A 248 20.23 11.73 -4.56
CA GLY A 248 21.04 12.54 -5.46
C GLY A 248 21.14 11.99 -6.88
N ASP A 249 21.82 12.74 -7.75
CA ASP A 249 22.04 12.38 -9.15
C ASP A 249 23.10 11.26 -9.24
N PRO A 250 22.80 10.08 -9.82
CA PRO A 250 23.72 8.96 -9.89
C PRO A 250 25.00 9.23 -10.71
N LEU A 251 25.00 10.28 -11.53
CA LEU A 251 26.18 10.69 -12.32
C LEU A 251 27.09 11.70 -11.58
N LYS A 252 26.69 12.20 -10.42
CA LYS A 252 27.47 13.18 -9.65
C LYS A 252 28.19 12.49 -8.49
N VAL A 253 29.51 12.64 -8.45
CA VAL A 253 30.37 12.01 -7.42
C VAL A 253 30.34 12.75 -6.08
N ASP A 254 30.07 14.06 -6.08
CA ASP A 254 30.12 14.89 -4.86
C ASP A 254 28.77 15.56 -4.60
N GLN A 255 28.03 14.98 -3.67
CA GLN A 255 26.71 15.46 -3.26
C GLN A 255 26.67 15.54 -1.72
N ALA A 256 27.34 16.55 -1.19
CA ALA A 256 27.63 16.73 0.23
C ALA A 256 26.41 16.68 1.19
N HIS A 257 25.20 16.62 0.68
CA HIS A 257 24.00 16.66 1.51
C HIS A 257 22.96 15.59 1.15
N SER A 258 23.00 14.91 0.00
CA SER A 258 22.02 13.89 -0.34
C SER A 258 22.30 12.56 0.40
N CYS A 259 21.29 11.69 0.50
CA CYS A 259 21.50 10.32 0.99
C CYS A 259 22.22 9.41 -0.01
N GLY A 260 22.69 9.97 -1.13
CA GLY A 260 23.25 9.23 -2.27
C GLY A 260 22.17 8.79 -3.27
N PRO A 261 22.57 8.23 -4.42
CA PRO A 261 21.61 7.68 -5.39
C PRO A 261 21.03 6.35 -4.89
N ILE A 262 19.74 6.16 -5.15
CA ILE A 262 19.01 4.93 -4.78
C ILE A 262 18.83 4.02 -5.98
N SER A 263 18.72 4.59 -7.19
CA SER A 263 18.65 3.83 -8.45
C SER A 263 19.67 4.34 -9.47
N GLY A 264 19.86 3.58 -10.54
CA GLY A 264 20.83 3.88 -11.58
C GLY A 264 20.50 5.09 -12.45
N THR A 265 19.30 5.68 -12.29
CA THR A 265 18.85 6.85 -13.03
C THR A 265 18.13 7.85 -12.13
N ASN A 266 18.02 9.12 -12.55
CA ASN A 266 17.41 10.19 -11.75
C ASN A 266 15.93 9.97 -11.43
N TYR A 267 15.20 9.21 -12.24
CA TYR A 267 13.74 9.07 -12.14
C TYR A 267 13.28 7.59 -12.07
N GLY A 268 14.16 6.69 -11.69
CA GLY A 268 13.84 5.27 -11.50
C GLY A 268 13.18 4.65 -12.74
N SER A 269 11.94 4.18 -12.59
CA SER A 269 11.13 3.61 -13.68
C SER A 269 10.47 4.71 -14.53
N ALA A 270 11.27 5.56 -15.13
CA ALA A 270 10.84 6.79 -15.79
C ALA A 270 9.77 6.59 -16.87
N SER A 271 9.82 5.48 -17.63
CA SER A 271 8.92 5.21 -18.77
C SER A 271 7.44 5.08 -18.37
N ILE A 272 7.13 4.77 -17.10
CA ILE A 272 5.75 4.59 -16.63
C ILE A 272 5.21 5.79 -15.84
N LEU A 273 6.01 6.81 -15.58
CA LEU A 273 5.56 8.03 -14.90
C LEU A 273 4.41 8.76 -15.63
N PRO A 274 4.35 8.75 -16.98
CA PRO A 274 3.24 9.33 -17.71
C PRO A 274 1.87 8.79 -17.31
N ILE A 275 1.76 7.55 -16.86
CA ILE A 275 0.50 6.92 -16.44
C ILE A 275 -0.09 7.67 -15.23
N SER A 276 0.68 7.83 -14.17
CA SER A 276 0.21 8.53 -12.96
C SER A 276 -0.03 10.02 -13.23
N TRP A 277 0.83 10.66 -14.03
CA TRP A 277 0.62 12.04 -14.46
C TRP A 277 -0.71 12.19 -15.20
N MET A 278 -1.00 11.29 -16.14
CA MET A 278 -2.25 11.30 -16.92
C MET A 278 -3.45 11.03 -16.04
N TYR A 279 -3.38 10.03 -15.15
CA TYR A 279 -4.43 9.72 -14.18
C TYR A 279 -4.82 10.94 -13.34
N ILE A 280 -3.85 11.60 -12.71
CA ILE A 280 -4.10 12.76 -11.86
C ILE A 280 -4.68 13.92 -12.69
N LYS A 281 -4.15 14.18 -13.89
CA LYS A 281 -4.63 15.23 -14.80
C LYS A 281 -6.08 14.99 -15.27
N MET A 282 -6.42 13.74 -15.60
CA MET A 282 -7.76 13.38 -16.06
C MET A 282 -8.78 13.43 -14.93
N MET A 283 -8.40 12.99 -13.74
CA MET A 283 -9.29 13.00 -12.57
C MET A 283 -9.51 14.41 -12.02
N GLY A 284 -8.46 15.19 -11.88
CA GLY A 284 -8.51 16.48 -11.18
C GLY A 284 -8.79 16.31 -9.67
N ASP A 285 -8.78 17.42 -8.95
CA ASP A 285 -8.87 17.45 -7.48
C ASP A 285 -10.17 16.81 -6.94
N SER A 286 -11.31 17.24 -7.47
CA SER A 286 -12.62 16.79 -6.99
C SER A 286 -12.87 15.29 -7.22
N SER A 287 -12.45 14.76 -8.39
CA SER A 287 -12.67 13.35 -8.70
C SER A 287 -11.68 12.46 -7.96
N LEU A 288 -10.45 12.90 -7.69
CA LEU A 288 -9.51 12.18 -6.82
C LEU A 288 -10.08 12.04 -5.40
N LYS A 289 -10.65 13.12 -4.85
CA LYS A 289 -11.34 13.07 -3.56
C LYS A 289 -12.52 12.10 -3.57
N LEU A 290 -13.35 12.17 -4.63
CA LEU A 290 -14.48 11.27 -4.80
C LEU A 290 -14.03 9.81 -4.89
N ALA A 291 -12.95 9.52 -5.63
CA ALA A 291 -12.37 8.18 -5.74
C ALA A 291 -12.02 7.61 -4.35
N THR A 292 -11.32 8.40 -3.52
CA THR A 292 -11.01 8.00 -2.14
C THR A 292 -12.27 7.74 -1.31
N GLN A 293 -13.28 8.61 -1.43
CA GLN A 293 -14.55 8.43 -0.72
C GLN A 293 -15.29 7.16 -1.16
N VAL A 294 -15.27 6.84 -2.45
CA VAL A 294 -15.88 5.62 -2.99
C VAL A 294 -15.11 4.39 -2.55
N ALA A 295 -13.77 4.41 -2.51
CA ALA A 295 -12.97 3.32 -2.00
C ALA A 295 -13.32 2.98 -0.53
N LEU A 296 -13.43 4.01 0.32
CA LEU A 296 -13.87 3.87 1.71
C LEU A 296 -15.30 3.32 1.81
N LEU A 297 -16.21 3.85 0.98
CA LEU A 297 -17.60 3.40 0.95
C LEU A 297 -17.72 1.93 0.55
N ASN A 298 -17.01 1.51 -0.49
CA ASN A 298 -17.04 0.15 -1.01
C ASN A 298 -16.55 -0.86 0.04
N ALA A 299 -15.44 -0.56 0.71
CA ALA A 299 -14.90 -1.41 1.77
C ALA A 299 -15.88 -1.53 2.95
N ASN A 300 -16.43 -0.42 3.42
CA ASN A 300 -17.41 -0.41 4.50
C ASN A 300 -18.73 -1.09 4.12
N TYR A 301 -19.14 -1.00 2.85
CA TYR A 301 -20.32 -1.71 2.33
C TYR A 301 -20.11 -3.23 2.38
N ILE A 302 -18.97 -3.75 1.92
CA ILE A 302 -18.61 -5.17 2.01
C ILE A 302 -18.59 -5.61 3.48
N ALA A 303 -17.87 -4.90 4.34
CA ALA A 303 -17.75 -5.24 5.76
C ALA A 303 -19.14 -5.30 6.43
N LYS A 304 -20.01 -4.32 6.18
CA LYS A 304 -21.36 -4.29 6.73
C LYS A 304 -22.23 -5.46 6.25
N LYS A 305 -22.12 -5.82 4.96
CA LYS A 305 -22.90 -6.92 4.38
C LYS A 305 -22.43 -8.29 4.85
N LEU A 306 -21.13 -8.43 5.09
CA LEU A 306 -20.54 -9.70 5.54
C LEU A 306 -20.56 -9.87 7.07
N LYS A 307 -20.77 -8.83 7.87
CA LYS A 307 -20.73 -8.85 9.35
C LYS A 307 -21.63 -9.92 9.98
N GLY A 308 -22.75 -10.30 9.36
CA GLY A 308 -23.64 -11.36 9.85
C GLY A 308 -23.18 -12.78 9.49
N HIS A 309 -22.18 -12.92 8.65
CA HIS A 309 -21.70 -14.19 8.09
C HIS A 309 -20.25 -14.50 8.51
N TYR A 310 -19.44 -13.45 8.63
CA TYR A 310 -18.03 -13.50 8.99
C TYR A 310 -17.75 -12.46 10.06
N LYS A 311 -16.81 -12.75 10.95
CA LYS A 311 -16.34 -11.77 11.93
C LYS A 311 -15.39 -10.79 11.25
N ILE A 312 -15.70 -9.50 11.27
CA ILE A 312 -14.76 -8.44 10.94
C ILE A 312 -13.77 -8.32 12.11
N LEU A 313 -12.48 -8.53 11.85
CA LEU A 313 -11.51 -8.70 12.93
C LEU A 313 -11.21 -7.38 13.63
N TYR A 314 -11.03 -6.30 12.88
CA TYR A 314 -10.76 -4.97 13.41
C TYR A 314 -11.72 -3.94 12.84
N THR A 315 -12.15 -3.04 13.68
CA THR A 315 -12.94 -1.86 13.32
C THR A 315 -12.46 -0.67 14.14
N GLY A 316 -12.50 0.52 13.54
CA GLY A 316 -12.23 1.77 14.23
C GLY A 316 -13.49 2.34 14.90
N GLN A 317 -13.52 3.68 15.08
CA GLN A 317 -14.67 4.37 15.66
C GLN A 317 -15.93 4.11 14.84
N ASN A 318 -17.07 3.99 15.53
CA ASN A 318 -18.40 3.74 14.95
C ASN A 318 -18.48 2.47 14.08
N ASP A 319 -17.70 1.43 14.39
CA ASP A 319 -17.64 0.20 13.60
C ASP A 319 -17.19 0.42 12.14
N MET A 320 -16.52 1.52 11.84
CA MET A 320 -16.03 1.84 10.51
C MET A 320 -14.63 1.29 10.28
N ILE A 321 -14.35 0.97 9.03
CA ILE A 321 -13.02 0.58 8.55
C ILE A 321 -12.49 1.61 7.54
N ALA A 322 -11.23 1.51 7.17
CA ALA A 322 -10.64 2.30 6.09
C ALA A 322 -11.05 1.72 4.70
N HIS A 323 -10.11 1.55 3.79
CA HIS A 323 -10.36 1.11 2.42
C HIS A 323 -10.24 -0.41 2.23
N GLU A 324 -9.97 -1.14 3.29
CA GLU A 324 -9.85 -2.62 3.29
C GLU A 324 -10.38 -3.20 4.60
N CYS A 325 -10.86 -4.45 4.57
CA CYS A 325 -11.36 -5.14 5.74
C CYS A 325 -10.73 -6.52 5.91
N ILE A 326 -10.64 -6.96 7.17
CA ILE A 326 -10.07 -8.25 7.54
C ILE A 326 -11.18 -9.16 8.08
N LEU A 327 -11.39 -10.28 7.40
CA LEU A 327 -12.30 -11.34 7.85
C LEU A 327 -11.55 -12.39 8.65
N ASP A 328 -12.04 -12.72 9.85
CA ASP A 328 -11.50 -13.78 10.69
C ASP A 328 -12.09 -15.14 10.27
N ILE A 329 -11.25 -15.99 9.69
CA ILE A 329 -11.65 -17.32 9.19
C ILE A 329 -11.32 -18.43 10.21
N ARG A 330 -10.50 -18.13 11.21
CA ARG A 330 -9.99 -19.10 12.18
C ARG A 330 -11.07 -19.96 12.87
N PRO A 331 -12.26 -19.43 13.22
CA PRO A 331 -13.29 -20.25 13.83
C PRO A 331 -13.75 -21.44 12.99
N PHE A 332 -13.68 -21.33 11.65
CA PHE A 332 -14.13 -22.41 10.75
C PHE A 332 -13.18 -23.59 10.70
N LYS A 333 -11.93 -23.42 11.15
CA LYS A 333 -11.01 -24.54 11.32
C LYS A 333 -11.50 -25.51 12.40
N ASP A 334 -12.01 -24.98 13.50
CA ASP A 334 -12.49 -25.80 14.63
C ASP A 334 -13.86 -26.43 14.33
N THR A 335 -14.75 -25.71 13.61
CA THR A 335 -16.13 -26.14 13.40
C THR A 335 -16.32 -27.02 12.15
N ALA A 336 -15.51 -26.80 11.10
CA ALA A 336 -15.68 -27.44 9.79
C ALA A 336 -14.37 -27.93 9.17
N ASN A 337 -13.23 -27.76 9.85
CA ASN A 337 -11.88 -28.00 9.29
C ASN A 337 -11.61 -27.21 7.98
N ILE A 338 -12.16 -26.00 7.89
CA ILE A 338 -12.01 -25.08 6.75
C ILE A 338 -10.96 -24.01 7.10
N GLU A 339 -10.01 -23.80 6.21
CA GLU A 339 -8.98 -22.76 6.31
C GLU A 339 -9.17 -21.66 5.26
N ALA A 340 -8.40 -20.58 5.36
CA ALA A 340 -8.46 -19.48 4.41
C ALA A 340 -8.17 -19.92 2.96
N ASP A 341 -7.31 -20.93 2.81
CA ASP A 341 -6.95 -21.56 1.52
C ASP A 341 -8.15 -22.22 0.81
N ASP A 342 -9.02 -22.86 1.59
CA ASP A 342 -10.22 -23.50 1.05
C ASP A 342 -11.22 -22.47 0.51
N ILE A 343 -11.44 -21.39 1.28
CA ILE A 343 -12.29 -20.28 0.85
C ILE A 343 -11.69 -19.59 -0.39
N ALA A 344 -10.37 -19.40 -0.41
CA ALA A 344 -9.65 -18.82 -1.54
C ALA A 344 -9.87 -19.65 -2.83
N LYS A 345 -9.69 -20.97 -2.75
CA LYS A 345 -9.94 -21.88 -3.88
C LYS A 345 -11.41 -21.87 -4.32
N ARG A 346 -12.32 -21.83 -3.33
CA ARG A 346 -13.75 -21.78 -3.65
C ARG A 346 -14.16 -20.47 -4.32
N LEU A 347 -13.55 -19.34 -3.97
CA LEU A 347 -13.76 -18.07 -4.66
C LEU A 347 -13.36 -18.12 -6.13
N ILE A 348 -12.30 -18.86 -6.47
CA ILE A 348 -11.91 -19.08 -7.89
C ILE A 348 -13.04 -19.78 -8.67
N ASP A 349 -13.75 -20.72 -8.06
CA ASP A 349 -14.94 -21.37 -8.67
C ASP A 349 -16.08 -20.37 -8.92
N TYR A 350 -16.21 -19.34 -8.06
CA TYR A 350 -17.15 -18.24 -8.28
C TYR A 350 -16.63 -17.16 -9.24
N GLY A 351 -15.44 -17.37 -9.83
CA GLY A 351 -14.83 -16.45 -10.80
C GLY A 351 -14.20 -15.21 -10.17
N PHE A 352 -13.65 -15.33 -8.96
CA PHE A 352 -12.88 -14.30 -8.29
C PHE A 352 -11.45 -14.73 -8.00
N HIS A 353 -10.52 -13.80 -8.08
CA HIS A 353 -9.23 -13.95 -7.42
C HIS A 353 -9.44 -13.96 -5.91
N ALA A 354 -8.66 -14.77 -5.19
CA ALA A 354 -8.71 -14.76 -3.74
C ALA A 354 -8.24 -13.41 -3.17
N PRO A 355 -8.81 -12.95 -2.03
CA PRO A 355 -8.24 -11.88 -1.24
C PRO A 355 -6.85 -12.25 -0.71
N THR A 356 -6.11 -11.29 -0.15
CA THR A 356 -4.85 -11.55 0.54
C THR A 356 -5.10 -12.44 1.75
N MET A 357 -4.38 -13.56 1.80
CA MET A 357 -4.56 -14.58 2.85
C MET A 357 -3.53 -14.43 3.95
N SER A 358 -3.96 -14.67 5.20
CA SER A 358 -3.10 -14.78 6.39
C SER A 358 -2.18 -13.56 6.61
N PHE A 359 -2.67 -12.38 6.27
CA PHE A 359 -2.00 -11.10 6.48
C PHE A 359 -3.01 -10.02 6.92
N PRO A 360 -2.67 -9.15 7.87
CA PRO A 360 -1.50 -9.19 8.76
C PRO A 360 -1.59 -10.28 9.85
N VAL A 361 -2.74 -10.91 9.98
CA VAL A 361 -2.99 -11.94 10.99
C VAL A 361 -3.14 -13.31 10.31
N PRO A 362 -2.44 -14.36 10.76
CA PRO A 362 -2.63 -15.71 10.25
C PRO A 362 -4.09 -16.17 10.30
N GLY A 363 -4.55 -16.89 9.28
CA GLY A 363 -5.90 -17.42 9.20
C GLY A 363 -6.98 -16.37 8.97
N THR A 364 -6.66 -15.31 8.26
CA THR A 364 -7.60 -14.24 7.87
C THR A 364 -7.62 -14.03 6.37
N LEU A 365 -8.63 -13.30 5.88
CA LEU A 365 -8.72 -12.78 4.52
C LEU A 365 -8.78 -11.25 4.57
N MET A 366 -7.89 -10.57 3.86
CA MET A 366 -7.90 -9.11 3.73
C MET A 366 -8.45 -8.73 2.35
N ILE A 367 -9.51 -7.95 2.34
CA ILE A 367 -10.29 -7.57 1.16
C ILE A 367 -10.14 -6.07 0.94
N GLU A 368 -9.65 -5.68 -0.23
CA GLU A 368 -9.61 -4.29 -0.71
C GLU A 368 -10.42 -4.17 -2.01
N PRO A 369 -11.66 -3.70 -1.96
CA PRO A 369 -12.36 -3.26 -3.16
C PRO A 369 -11.92 -1.84 -3.48
N THR A 370 -11.45 -1.61 -4.68
CA THR A 370 -11.09 -0.25 -5.09
C THR A 370 -12.32 0.56 -5.49
N GLU A 371 -12.14 1.84 -5.72
CA GLU A 371 -13.19 2.70 -6.27
C GLU A 371 -13.54 2.39 -7.73
N SER A 372 -12.69 1.62 -8.43
CA SER A 372 -12.92 1.23 -9.81
C SER A 372 -14.00 0.14 -9.98
N GLU A 373 -14.41 -0.50 -8.88
CA GLU A 373 -15.38 -1.56 -8.90
C GLU A 373 -16.82 -1.05 -8.92
N SER A 374 -17.65 -1.65 -9.77
CA SER A 374 -19.07 -1.35 -9.80
C SER A 374 -19.81 -1.96 -8.61
N LYS A 375 -20.92 -1.33 -8.18
CA LYS A 375 -21.78 -1.92 -7.14
C LYS A 375 -22.24 -3.33 -7.48
N ALA A 376 -22.54 -3.60 -8.76
CA ALA A 376 -22.97 -4.93 -9.22
C ALA A 376 -21.88 -5.99 -8.99
N GLU A 377 -20.62 -5.64 -9.25
CA GLU A 377 -19.49 -6.54 -9.04
C GLU A 377 -19.21 -6.76 -7.54
N ILE A 378 -19.32 -5.72 -6.74
CA ILE A 378 -19.21 -5.83 -5.28
C ILE A 378 -20.33 -6.70 -4.71
N ASP A 379 -21.57 -6.54 -5.18
CA ASP A 379 -22.69 -7.38 -4.77
C ASP A 379 -22.47 -8.85 -5.21
N ARG A 380 -21.91 -9.09 -6.40
CA ARG A 380 -21.54 -10.43 -6.88
C ARG A 380 -20.51 -11.08 -5.96
N PHE A 381 -19.49 -10.34 -5.53
CA PHE A 381 -18.49 -10.82 -4.58
C PHE A 381 -19.12 -11.13 -3.21
N ILE A 382 -19.94 -10.25 -2.68
CA ILE A 382 -20.65 -10.45 -1.40
C ILE A 382 -21.51 -11.73 -1.47
N ASN A 383 -22.26 -11.91 -2.56
CA ASN A 383 -23.10 -13.09 -2.75
C ASN A 383 -22.26 -14.38 -2.83
N ALA A 384 -21.09 -14.35 -3.47
CA ALA A 384 -20.18 -15.48 -3.49
C ALA A 384 -19.70 -15.83 -2.07
N MET A 385 -19.27 -14.85 -1.30
CA MET A 385 -18.85 -15.03 0.10
C MET A 385 -19.98 -15.60 0.96
N VAL A 386 -21.20 -15.06 0.84
CA VAL A 386 -22.38 -15.56 1.57
C VAL A 386 -22.72 -16.99 1.17
N SER A 387 -22.59 -17.35 -0.12
CA SER A 387 -22.81 -18.73 -0.59
C SER A 387 -21.75 -19.67 0.00
N ILE A 388 -20.50 -19.29 -0.01
CA ILE A 388 -19.42 -20.08 0.62
C ILE A 388 -19.69 -20.26 2.13
N ARG A 389 -20.18 -19.24 2.83
CA ARG A 389 -20.53 -19.39 4.25
C ARG A 389 -21.65 -20.42 4.47
N LYS A 390 -22.64 -20.47 3.58
CA LYS A 390 -23.69 -21.50 3.64
C LYS A 390 -23.14 -22.91 3.39
N GLU A 391 -22.24 -23.06 2.42
CA GLU A 391 -21.55 -24.33 2.17
C GLU A 391 -20.75 -24.79 3.42
N ILE A 392 -20.12 -23.87 4.15
CA ILE A 392 -19.46 -24.14 5.42
C ILE A 392 -20.48 -24.59 6.48
N GLU A 393 -21.66 -23.95 6.57
CA GLU A 393 -22.73 -24.37 7.49
C GLU A 393 -23.25 -25.79 7.21
N GLU A 394 -23.32 -26.19 5.95
CA GLU A 394 -23.69 -27.55 5.56
C GLU A 394 -22.67 -28.56 6.11
N ILE A 395 -21.38 -28.23 6.08
CA ILE A 395 -20.32 -29.08 6.66
C ILE A 395 -20.42 -29.08 8.19
N GLU A 396 -20.59 -27.93 8.84
CA GLU A 396 -20.77 -27.81 10.27
C GLU A 396 -21.94 -28.65 10.80
N ASN A 397 -23.00 -28.75 10.02
CA ASN A 397 -24.21 -29.53 10.33
C ASN A 397 -24.16 -31.00 9.86
N ASN A 398 -23.03 -31.49 9.36
CA ASN A 398 -22.84 -32.81 8.76
C ASN A 398 -23.81 -33.12 7.59
N ALA A 399 -24.34 -32.10 6.95
CA ALA A 399 -25.21 -32.25 5.75
C ALA A 399 -24.38 -32.40 4.48
N ALA A 400 -23.10 -32.06 4.51
CA ALA A 400 -22.14 -32.15 3.40
C ALA A 400 -20.77 -32.60 3.90
N CYS A 401 -19.97 -33.17 2.99
CA CYS A 401 -18.58 -33.56 3.28
C CYS A 401 -17.62 -32.66 2.49
N LEU A 402 -16.53 -32.25 3.10
CA LEU A 402 -15.51 -31.40 2.48
C LEU A 402 -15.00 -31.96 1.13
N LEU A 403 -14.90 -33.28 1.01
CA LEU A 403 -14.45 -33.95 -0.21
C LEU A 403 -15.46 -33.88 -1.37
N TYR A 404 -16.76 -33.67 -1.10
CA TYR A 404 -17.82 -33.63 -2.10
C TYR A 404 -18.30 -32.23 -2.46
N THR A 405 -18.12 -31.26 -1.57
CA THR A 405 -18.66 -29.91 -1.73
C THR A 405 -17.69 -28.93 -2.39
N SER A 406 -16.40 -29.27 -2.44
CA SER A 406 -15.38 -28.42 -3.06
C SER A 406 -14.57 -29.25 -4.06
N PRO A 407 -15.10 -29.48 -5.30
CA PRO A 407 -14.27 -30.06 -6.34
C PRO A 407 -13.08 -29.11 -6.57
N SER A 408 -11.86 -29.65 -6.39
CA SER A 408 -10.64 -28.91 -6.68
C SER A 408 -10.70 -28.37 -8.12
N PRO A 409 -10.19 -27.16 -8.40
CA PRO A 409 -10.01 -26.69 -9.78
C PRO A 409 -9.25 -27.70 -10.66
N ARG A 410 -8.45 -28.58 -10.05
CA ARG A 410 -7.77 -29.69 -10.74
C ARG A 410 -8.74 -30.76 -11.26
N ASP A 411 -9.86 -30.96 -10.58
CA ASP A 411 -10.85 -32.01 -10.96
C ASP A 411 -11.74 -31.58 -12.12
N ARG A 412 -11.72 -30.29 -12.51
CA ARG A 412 -12.45 -29.76 -13.67
C ARG A 412 -11.64 -29.75 -14.98
N ILE A 413 -10.37 -30.17 -14.92
CA ILE A 413 -9.46 -30.23 -16.09
C ILE A 413 -9.37 -31.64 -16.69
N ALA A 414 -10.03 -32.61 -16.09
CA ALA A 414 -10.15 -33.97 -16.63
C ALA A 414 -11.27 -34.08 -17.69
#